data_6791404e189023c60ea7ce31589f866f
#
_entry.id   6791404e189023c60ea7ce31589f866f
#
_cell.length_a   1.000
_cell.length_b   1.000
_cell.length_c   1.000
_cell.angle_alpha   90.00
_cell.angle_beta   90.00
_cell.angle_gamma   90.00
#
_symmetry.space_group_name_H-M   'P 1'
#
loop_
_entity.id
_entity.type
_entity.pdbx_description
1 polymer ?
#
loop_
_entity_poly.entity_id
_entity_poly.type
_entity_poly.pdbx_seq_one_letter_code
_entity_poly.pdbx_strand_id
1 'polypeptide(L)'
;MKYAMCVALAVLTLAGCRREDVREFTLEIPALNASNRAVVAEAFAKYNGIRKDSYQWDLNAKTLTLKYDSMQIAKENIRQAVEAKNIAIKR
;
A
#
# COMPACT_ATOMS: atom_id res chain seq x y z
N MET A 1 -8.56 -22.67 35.84
CA MET A 1 -9.57 -22.61 34.97
C MET A 1 -9.49 -21.45 34.07
N LYS A 2 -9.65 -20.31 34.45
CA LYS A 2 -9.62 -19.22 33.56
C LYS A 2 -8.26 -18.88 33.07
N TYR A 3 -7.25 -19.38 33.62
CA TYR A 3 -5.92 -19.01 33.24
C TYR A 3 -5.48 -19.49 31.90
N ALA A 4 -5.91 -20.64 31.57
CA ALA A 4 -5.52 -21.23 30.32
C ALA A 4 -5.94 -20.34 29.16
N MET A 5 -7.05 -19.72 29.29
CA MET A 5 -7.54 -18.88 28.24
C MET A 5 -6.67 -17.68 28.00
N CYS A 6 -6.22 -17.09 29.06
CA CYS A 6 -5.43 -15.90 28.92
C CYS A 6 -4.13 -16.17 28.18
N VAL A 7 -3.57 -17.28 28.47
CA VAL A 7 -2.32 -17.64 27.83
C VAL A 7 -2.50 -17.84 26.35
N ALA A 8 -3.53 -18.53 25.99
CA ALA A 8 -3.79 -18.81 24.60
C ALA A 8 -3.98 -17.52 23.83
N LEU A 9 -4.67 -16.61 24.44
CA LEU A 9 -4.92 -15.35 23.84
C LEU A 9 -3.66 -14.59 23.52
N ALA A 10 -2.78 -14.51 24.45
CA ALA A 10 -1.55 -13.80 24.26
C ALA A 10 -0.75 -14.36 23.11
N VAL A 11 -0.69 -15.63 23.01
CA VAL A 11 0.07 -16.27 21.95
C VAL A 11 -0.48 -15.94 20.58
N LEU A 12 -1.77 -16.00 20.46
CA LEU A 12 -2.40 -15.70 19.19
C LEU A 12 -2.09 -14.30 18.74
N THR A 13 -2.18 -13.38 19.64
CA THR A 13 -1.93 -12.00 19.32
C THR A 13 -0.55 -11.80 18.75
N LEU A 14 0.41 -12.35 19.37
CA LEU A 14 1.77 -12.20 18.93
C LEU A 14 1.99 -12.76 17.54
N ALA A 15 1.50 -13.92 17.32
CA ALA A 15 1.71 -14.58 16.06
C ALA A 15 1.13 -13.77 14.91
N GLY A 16 -0.05 -13.25 15.07
CA GLY A 16 -0.69 -12.51 14.02
C GLY A 16 0.02 -11.21 13.70
N CYS A 17 0.44 -10.50 14.69
CA CYS A 17 1.01 -9.18 14.50
C CYS A 17 2.34 -9.17 13.80
N ARG A 18 3.05 -10.25 13.81
CA ARG A 18 4.40 -10.28 13.27
C ARG A 18 4.46 -10.39 11.77
N ARG A 19 3.35 -10.62 11.12
CA ARG A 19 3.34 -10.93 9.72
C ARG A 19 3.20 -9.74 8.81
N GLU A 20 2.84 -8.60 9.34
CA GLU A 20 2.60 -7.42 8.54
C GLU A 20 3.35 -6.22 9.07
N ASP A 21 3.77 -5.36 8.15
CA ASP A 21 4.36 -4.08 8.50
C ASP A 21 3.76 -3.06 7.56
N VAL A 22 2.54 -2.65 7.85
CA VAL A 22 1.80 -1.73 7.00
C VAL A 22 2.32 -0.31 7.18
N ARG A 23 2.69 0.31 6.07
CA ARG A 23 3.19 1.68 6.06
C ARG A 23 2.43 2.51 5.06
N GLU A 24 2.44 3.81 5.26
CA GLU A 24 1.80 4.74 4.36
C GLU A 24 2.84 5.36 3.45
N PHE A 25 2.48 5.56 2.19
CA PHE A 25 3.39 6.09 1.21
C PHE A 25 2.63 7.04 0.29
N THR A 26 3.22 8.20 0.03
CA THR A 26 2.64 9.20 -0.85
C THR A 26 3.51 9.34 -2.10
N LEU A 27 2.89 9.16 -3.27
CA LEU A 27 3.58 9.37 -4.54
C LEU A 27 3.17 10.72 -5.11
N GLU A 28 4.14 11.44 -5.67
CA GLU A 28 3.84 12.64 -6.44
C GLU A 28 3.83 12.27 -7.91
N ILE A 29 2.69 12.45 -8.54
CA ILE A 29 2.49 12.09 -9.94
C ILE A 29 2.06 13.35 -10.69
N PRO A 30 3.01 14.10 -11.25
CA PRO A 30 2.68 15.40 -11.86
C PRO A 30 1.62 15.35 -12.95
N ALA A 31 1.54 14.22 -13.64
CA ALA A 31 0.54 14.06 -14.71
C ALA A 31 -0.79 13.50 -14.22
N LEU A 32 -0.97 13.34 -12.92
CA LEU A 32 -2.16 12.72 -12.37
C LEU A 32 -3.42 13.53 -12.72
N ASN A 33 -4.43 12.84 -13.22
CA ASN A 33 -5.72 13.46 -13.51
C ASN A 33 -6.81 12.39 -13.42
N ALA A 34 -8.06 12.78 -13.62
CA ALA A 34 -9.17 11.86 -13.52
C ALA A 34 -9.10 10.72 -14.52
N SER A 35 -8.49 10.99 -15.68
CA SER A 35 -8.40 9.98 -16.75
C SER A 35 -7.40 8.89 -16.42
N ASN A 36 -6.23 9.25 -15.91
CA ASN A 36 -5.19 8.25 -15.69
C ASN A 36 -5.21 7.64 -14.30
N ARG A 37 -6.10 8.11 -13.44
CA ARG A 37 -6.23 7.53 -12.10
C ARG A 37 -6.49 6.03 -12.17
N ALA A 38 -7.37 5.60 -13.06
CA ALA A 38 -7.67 4.19 -13.21
C ALA A 38 -6.46 3.41 -13.70
N VAL A 39 -5.65 4.01 -14.56
CA VAL A 39 -4.44 3.36 -15.06
C VAL A 39 -3.44 3.15 -13.94
N VAL A 40 -3.30 4.13 -13.06
CA VAL A 40 -2.41 4.01 -11.91
C VAL A 40 -2.89 2.91 -10.98
N ALA A 41 -4.19 2.87 -10.70
CA ALA A 41 -4.74 1.81 -9.85
C ALA A 41 -4.52 0.44 -10.49
N GLU A 42 -4.67 0.34 -11.79
CA GLU A 42 -4.45 -0.92 -12.49
C GLU A 42 -2.99 -1.37 -12.40
N ALA A 43 -2.07 -0.42 -12.36
CA ALA A 43 -0.66 -0.75 -12.25
C ALA A 43 -0.36 -1.53 -10.97
N PHE A 44 -1.17 -1.35 -9.94
CA PHE A 44 -0.98 -2.03 -8.66
C PHE A 44 -1.77 -3.33 -8.54
N ALA A 45 -2.59 -3.64 -9.51
CA ALA A 45 -3.53 -4.77 -9.39
C ALA A 45 -2.84 -6.10 -9.14
N LYS A 46 -1.65 -6.28 -9.70
CA LYS A 46 -0.93 -7.54 -9.56
C LYS A 46 -0.08 -7.65 -8.30
N TYR A 47 0.00 -6.58 -7.52
CA TYR A 47 0.83 -6.60 -6.32
C TYR A 47 -0.02 -6.88 -5.08
N ASN A 48 0.35 -7.92 -4.35
CA ASN A 48 -0.42 -8.34 -3.18
C ASN A 48 -0.18 -7.49 -1.95
N GLY A 49 0.96 -6.84 -1.87
CA GLY A 49 1.30 -6.06 -0.68
C GLY A 49 0.66 -4.70 -0.57
N ILE A 50 -0.06 -4.27 -1.60
CA ILE A 50 -0.67 -2.95 -1.62
C ILE A 50 -2.12 -3.05 -1.18
N ARG A 51 -2.52 -2.21 -0.21
CA ARG A 51 -3.90 -2.17 0.29
C ARG A 51 -4.74 -1.36 -0.68
N LYS A 52 -5.46 -2.06 -1.53
CA LYS A 52 -6.19 -1.43 -2.64
C LYS A 52 -7.37 -0.58 -2.22
N ASP A 53 -7.84 -0.76 -1.01
CA ASP A 53 -8.92 0.06 -0.47
C ASP A 53 -8.42 1.29 0.28
N SER A 54 -7.12 1.50 0.29
CA SER A 54 -6.53 2.60 1.05
C SER A 54 -6.17 3.82 0.19
N TYR A 55 -6.43 3.78 -1.10
CA TYR A 55 -6.03 4.85 -2.00
C TYR A 55 -6.70 6.17 -1.66
N GLN A 56 -5.89 7.22 -1.52
CA GLN A 56 -6.38 8.57 -1.32
C GLN A 56 -5.80 9.45 -2.40
N TRP A 57 -6.65 9.85 -3.32
CA TRP A 57 -6.24 10.62 -4.47
C TRP A 57 -6.42 12.11 -4.20
N ASP A 58 -5.41 12.90 -4.52
CA ASP A 58 -5.52 14.35 -4.46
C ASP A 58 -5.12 14.89 -5.83
N LEU A 59 -6.10 15.14 -6.66
CA LEU A 59 -5.84 15.59 -8.03
C LEU A 59 -5.32 17.02 -8.08
N ASN A 60 -5.59 17.81 -7.07
CA ASN A 60 -5.07 19.18 -7.00
C ASN A 60 -3.59 19.18 -6.65
N ALA A 61 -3.21 18.38 -5.69
CA ALA A 61 -1.81 18.27 -5.29
C ALA A 61 -1.05 17.29 -6.16
N LYS A 62 -1.74 16.53 -7.01
CA LYS A 62 -1.14 15.53 -7.87
C LYS A 62 -0.46 14.43 -7.08
N THR A 63 -1.12 13.95 -6.04
CA THR A 63 -0.56 12.91 -5.19
C THR A 63 -1.52 11.74 -5.03
N LEU A 64 -0.93 10.59 -4.74
CA LEU A 64 -1.67 9.40 -4.35
C LEU A 64 -1.04 8.89 -3.06
N THR A 65 -1.84 8.77 -2.01
CA THR A 65 -1.40 8.18 -0.76
C THR A 65 -2.03 6.79 -0.64
N LEU A 66 -1.22 5.82 -0.28
CA LEU A 66 -1.69 4.46 -0.13
C LEU A 66 -1.00 3.78 1.04
N LYS A 67 -1.52 2.64 1.43
CA LYS A 67 -0.88 1.81 2.45
C LYS A 67 -0.39 0.53 1.82
N TYR A 68 0.74 0.08 2.26
CA TYR A 68 1.35 -1.14 1.74
C TYR A 68 2.04 -1.91 2.86
N ASP A 69 2.18 -3.21 2.65
CA ASP A 69 2.85 -4.08 3.60
C ASP A 69 4.32 -4.18 3.19
N SER A 70 5.20 -3.57 3.96
CA SER A 70 6.61 -3.51 3.62
C SER A 70 7.29 -4.88 3.69
N MET A 71 6.62 -5.86 4.25
CA MET A 71 7.13 -7.23 4.24
C MET A 71 6.92 -7.92 2.90
N GLN A 72 6.03 -7.38 2.07
CA GLN A 72 5.71 -7.99 0.79
C GLN A 72 6.17 -7.18 -0.41
N ILE A 73 6.26 -5.86 -0.27
CA ILE A 73 6.61 -5.00 -1.40
C ILE A 73 7.39 -3.79 -0.90
N ALA A 74 8.33 -3.33 -1.68
CA ALA A 74 9.12 -2.15 -1.36
C ALA A 74 8.57 -0.92 -2.07
N LYS A 75 8.88 0.26 -1.54
CA LYS A 75 8.44 1.52 -2.16
C LYS A 75 8.91 1.64 -3.60
N GLU A 76 10.10 1.18 -3.88
CA GLU A 76 10.64 1.28 -5.23
C GLU A 76 9.83 0.46 -6.22
N ASN A 77 9.30 -0.68 -5.79
CA ASN A 77 8.44 -1.49 -6.65
C ASN A 77 7.15 -0.74 -6.97
N ILE A 78 6.64 0.03 -6.02
CA ILE A 78 5.43 0.82 -6.22
C ILE A 78 5.70 1.91 -7.24
N ARG A 79 6.83 2.59 -7.13
CA ARG A 79 7.21 3.63 -8.10
C ARG A 79 7.36 3.04 -9.49
N GLN A 80 8.04 1.92 -9.59
CA GLN A 80 8.28 1.28 -10.88
C GLN A 80 7.00 0.79 -11.53
N ALA A 81 6.02 0.38 -10.74
CA ALA A 81 4.74 -0.06 -11.27
C ALA A 81 4.05 1.07 -12.02
N VAL A 82 4.10 2.27 -11.47
CA VAL A 82 3.49 3.43 -12.13
C VAL A 82 4.30 3.83 -13.35
N GLU A 83 5.62 3.84 -13.23
CA GLU A 83 6.48 4.20 -14.36
C GLU A 83 6.34 3.23 -15.53
N ALA A 84 6.05 1.99 -15.23
CA ALA A 84 5.84 0.99 -16.28
C ALA A 84 4.62 1.28 -17.14
N LYS A 85 3.72 2.13 -16.66
CA LYS A 85 2.57 2.57 -17.43
C LYS A 85 2.84 3.86 -18.18
N ASN A 86 4.09 4.26 -18.29
CA ASN A 86 4.52 5.49 -18.95
C ASN A 86 4.00 6.75 -18.24
N ILE A 87 3.83 6.66 -16.95
CA ILE A 87 3.41 7.79 -16.12
C ILE A 87 4.59 8.18 -15.25
N ALA A 88 5.07 9.40 -15.43
CA ALA A 88 6.22 9.87 -14.67
C ALA A 88 5.82 10.17 -13.23
N ILE A 89 6.71 9.88 -12.31
CA ILE A 89 6.51 10.25 -10.91
C ILE A 89 7.71 11.05 -10.45
N LYS A 90 7.47 11.88 -9.45
CA LYS A 90 8.54 12.67 -8.85
C LYS A 90 9.18 11.87 -7.74
N ARG A 91 10.50 11.74 -7.80
CA ARG A 91 11.24 10.97 -6.80
C ARG A 91 11.90 11.85 -5.75
#